data_80b263caaf537a394e586726f8bbe1de
#
_entry.id   80b263caaf537a394e586726f8bbe1de
#
_cell.length_a   1.000
_cell.length_b   1.000
_cell.length_c   1.000
_cell.angle_alpha   90.00
_cell.angle_beta   90.00
_cell.angle_gamma   90.00
#
_symmetry.space_group_name_H-M   'P 1'
#
loop_
_entity.id
_entity.type
_entity.pdbx_description
1 polymer ?
#
loop_
_entity_poly.entity_id
_entity_poly.type
_entity_poly.pdbx_seq_one_letter_code
_entity_poly.pdbx_strand_id
1 'polypeptide(L)'
;MSKLKKLTAMALSTVMAFGLLAGCGDSAASSAPAETAAATTAAPATEETAAPAAAGSAAETEAAADPASYGSDVQAIIDRGVLKVGVKSDVLGFGYMDPLTSEYEGMEIDLAKKLAEFLGVDVEFTTVTAATRTELLDSGDIDCVMATFTITDERKQSWDFTTPYYTDHVTVLVKDSANLKTLEDLKDKTVGVSSGSTSAKSLVKAMIENGVITGDGFNEESFDPATWTEGVSFKQYDDYPSISTALEADEVDAFCVDKSILAVYKTAGRSYIDAEFSPQEYGIATTKGSGFSKLCEDEVTTWLSDGTIDSLIAQYNLG
;
A
#
# COMPACT_ATOMS: atom_id res chain seq x y z
N MET A 1 3.36 48.92 -30.50
CA MET A 1 2.31 49.79 -29.97
C MET A 1 1.57 49.01 -28.88
N SER A 2 2.04 49.14 -27.68
CA SER A 2 1.48 49.86 -26.55
C SER A 2 0.04 49.44 -26.16
N LYS A 3 -0.14 48.76 -25.05
CA LYS A 3 -0.59 49.34 -23.78
C LYS A 3 -0.57 48.35 -22.59
N LEU A 4 0.32 48.67 -21.71
CA LEU A 4 0.43 48.29 -20.35
C LEU A 4 -0.79 48.80 -19.53
N LYS A 5 -1.45 47.95 -18.72
CA LYS A 5 -2.30 48.43 -17.62
C LYS A 5 -1.96 47.70 -16.33
N LYS A 6 -1.33 48.42 -15.45
CA LYS A 6 -1.19 48.18 -13.99
C LYS A 6 -2.52 48.45 -13.31
N LEU A 7 -2.86 47.71 -12.28
CA LEU A 7 -3.62 48.12 -11.09
C LEU A 7 -3.41 47.05 -10.03
N THR A 8 -2.68 47.29 -9.01
CA THR A 8 -2.94 47.97 -7.72
C THR A 8 -3.51 47.00 -6.69
N ALA A 9 -2.64 46.73 -5.69
CA ALA A 9 -2.89 46.01 -4.42
C ALA A 9 -3.94 46.77 -3.57
N MET A 10 -4.71 46.02 -2.80
CA MET A 10 -5.43 46.59 -1.64
C MET A 10 -5.39 45.57 -0.51
N ALA A 11 -4.54 45.84 0.46
CA ALA A 11 -4.50 45.23 1.76
C ALA A 11 -5.65 45.73 2.62
N LEU A 12 -6.33 44.84 3.34
CA LEU A 12 -7.17 45.25 4.45
C LEU A 12 -6.89 44.34 5.64
N SER A 13 -6.15 44.91 6.56
CA SER A 13 -5.89 44.40 7.90
C SER A 13 -7.11 44.64 8.77
N THR A 14 -7.59 43.65 9.52
CA THR A 14 -8.47 43.92 10.66
C THR A 14 -7.98 43.04 11.83
N VAL A 15 -7.34 43.69 12.76
CA VAL A 15 -7.02 43.22 14.11
C VAL A 15 -8.28 43.46 14.96
N MET A 16 -8.69 42.45 15.73
CA MET A 16 -9.45 42.69 16.97
C MET A 16 -9.05 41.64 18.02
N ALA A 17 -8.68 42.25 19.14
CA ALA A 17 -8.14 41.62 20.35
C ALA A 17 -9.24 41.49 21.41
N PHE A 18 -8.94 40.66 22.39
CA PHE A 18 -9.39 40.64 23.79
C PHE A 18 -10.74 40.00 24.18
N GLY A 19 -10.59 39.04 25.11
CA GLY A 19 -11.62 38.53 25.99
C GLY A 19 -11.09 37.48 26.95
N LEU A 20 -10.30 37.89 27.95
CA LEU A 20 -10.01 37.11 29.13
C LEU A 20 -11.22 37.08 30.06
N LEU A 21 -11.63 35.89 30.53
CA LEU A 21 -12.39 35.77 31.77
C LEU A 21 -11.91 34.54 32.53
N ALA A 22 -11.27 34.81 33.63
CA ALA A 22 -10.90 33.91 34.70
C ALA A 22 -12.13 33.58 35.55
N GLY A 23 -12.25 32.34 35.97
CA GLY A 23 -13.24 31.86 36.93
C GLY A 23 -12.63 30.77 37.80
N CYS A 24 -12.14 31.13 38.95
CA CYS A 24 -11.78 30.26 40.06
C CYS A 24 -13.01 29.65 40.71
N GLY A 25 -12.93 28.40 41.16
CA GLY A 25 -13.93 27.75 42.01
C GLY A 25 -13.37 26.52 42.67
N ASP A 26 -13.06 26.66 43.88
CA ASP A 26 -12.32 25.90 44.86
C ASP A 26 -13.18 24.77 45.50
N SER A 27 -12.49 23.90 46.22
CA SER A 27 -12.91 23.07 47.39
C SER A 27 -13.11 21.57 47.16
N ALA A 28 -12.17 20.84 47.64
CA ALA A 28 -11.91 20.18 48.94
C ALA A 28 -12.44 18.75 48.99
N ALA A 29 -11.53 17.84 49.07
CA ALA A 29 -10.91 17.19 50.24
C ALA A 29 -11.57 15.91 50.76
N SER A 30 -10.69 15.02 51.16
CA SER A 30 -10.83 13.96 52.18
C SER A 30 -11.14 12.56 51.65
N SER A 31 -10.47 11.46 51.97
CA SER A 31 -9.48 11.11 52.96
C SER A 31 -9.00 9.69 52.70
N ALA A 32 -7.75 9.41 52.93
CA ALA A 32 -7.26 8.08 53.30
C ALA A 32 -7.47 7.93 54.83
N PRO A 33 -7.30 6.81 55.49
CA PRO A 33 -6.09 5.99 55.49
C PRO A 33 -6.25 4.47 55.84
N ALA A 34 -5.07 3.84 55.97
CA ALA A 34 -4.59 2.79 56.88
C ALA A 34 -4.80 1.34 56.46
N GLU A 35 -3.73 0.64 56.15
CA GLU A 35 -2.76 -0.05 57.06
C GLU A 35 -3.34 -1.27 57.81
N THR A 36 -2.82 -2.47 57.59
CA THR A 36 -2.08 -3.22 58.59
C THR A 36 -1.74 -4.66 58.11
N ALA A 37 -0.44 -4.92 58.09
CA ALA A 37 0.37 -5.93 58.75
C ALA A 37 0.28 -7.40 58.35
N ALA A 38 1.39 -7.84 57.91
CA ALA A 38 2.27 -8.97 58.19
C ALA A 38 1.78 -10.17 59.02
N ALA A 39 2.09 -11.36 58.50
CA ALA A 39 2.62 -12.45 59.33
C ALA A 39 3.41 -13.45 58.48
N THR A 40 4.62 -13.65 58.88
CA THR A 40 5.65 -14.62 58.56
C THR A 40 5.23 -16.03 58.98
N THR A 41 5.62 -17.09 58.19
CA THR A 41 6.25 -18.32 58.77
C THR A 41 6.77 -19.26 57.67
N ALA A 42 8.10 -19.43 57.71
CA ALA A 42 8.92 -20.64 57.68
C ALA A 42 8.66 -21.75 56.63
N ALA A 43 9.76 -22.03 55.97
CA ALA A 43 10.04 -23.26 55.21
C ALA A 43 10.29 -24.47 56.16
N PRO A 44 10.26 -25.69 55.60
CA PRO A 44 11.51 -26.44 55.60
C PRO A 44 11.84 -27.11 54.25
N ALA A 45 13.11 -27.46 54.15
CA ALA A 45 13.87 -27.92 53.03
C ALA A 45 13.75 -29.42 52.72
N THR A 46 14.33 -29.71 51.50
CA THR A 46 14.91 -30.97 51.00
C THR A 46 13.99 -32.03 50.42
N GLU A 47 14.14 -32.25 49.11
CA GLU A 47 14.82 -33.46 48.60
C GLU A 47 15.19 -33.30 47.10
N GLU A 48 16.46 -33.58 46.84
CA GLU A 48 17.14 -33.62 45.59
C GLU A 48 16.75 -34.91 44.85
N THR A 49 16.24 -34.79 43.61
CA THR A 49 16.18 -35.91 42.68
C THR A 49 16.63 -35.46 41.32
N ALA A 50 17.68 -36.09 40.82
CA ALA A 50 18.40 -35.83 39.60
C ALA A 50 17.54 -35.86 38.34
N ALA A 51 17.75 -34.88 37.46
CA ALA A 51 17.24 -34.80 36.10
C ALA A 51 17.99 -35.78 35.17
N PRO A 52 17.30 -36.30 34.13
CA PRO A 52 18.01 -36.68 32.92
C PRO A 52 18.15 -35.50 31.98
N ALA A 53 19.34 -35.28 31.50
CA ALA A 53 19.65 -34.28 30.46
C ALA A 53 18.82 -34.52 29.21
N ALA A 54 17.90 -33.60 28.91
CA ALA A 54 17.32 -33.48 27.59
C ALA A 54 18.35 -32.73 26.71
N ALA A 55 18.86 -33.40 25.69
CA ALA A 55 19.65 -32.82 24.64
C ALA A 55 18.81 -31.66 24.01
N GLY A 56 19.20 -30.45 24.29
CA GLY A 56 18.73 -29.28 23.57
C GLY A 56 19.21 -29.38 22.13
N SER A 57 18.30 -29.62 21.22
CA SER A 57 18.51 -29.30 19.81
C SER A 57 18.76 -27.79 19.78
N ALA A 58 20.01 -27.41 19.61
CA ALA A 58 20.34 -26.05 19.17
C ALA A 58 19.69 -25.90 17.80
N ALA A 59 18.63 -25.09 17.72
CA ALA A 59 18.24 -24.51 16.47
C ALA A 59 19.47 -23.71 16.01
N GLU A 60 20.14 -24.17 14.96
CA GLU A 60 21.10 -23.36 14.23
C GLU A 60 20.33 -22.13 13.79
N THR A 61 20.57 -21.01 14.44
CA THR A 61 20.23 -19.71 13.91
C THR A 61 21.10 -19.57 12.67
N GLU A 62 20.52 -19.77 11.49
CA GLU A 62 21.18 -19.45 10.23
C GLU A 62 21.63 -17.99 10.36
N ALA A 63 22.95 -17.78 10.31
CA ALA A 63 23.50 -16.43 10.39
C ALA A 63 22.92 -15.65 9.21
N ALA A 64 22.30 -14.52 9.49
CA ALA A 64 21.76 -13.64 8.46
C ALA A 64 22.85 -13.41 7.40
N ALA A 65 22.50 -13.59 6.13
CA ALA A 65 23.44 -13.44 5.04
C ALA A 65 24.02 -12.01 5.05
N ASP A 66 25.33 -11.89 4.79
CA ASP A 66 25.97 -10.58 4.64
C ASP A 66 25.38 -9.89 3.38
N PRO A 67 24.69 -8.72 3.52
CA PRO A 67 24.11 -8.03 2.38
C PRO A 67 25.08 -7.79 1.23
N ALA A 68 26.36 -7.49 1.53
CA ALA A 68 27.39 -7.28 0.52
C ALA A 68 27.69 -8.52 -0.35
N SER A 69 27.26 -9.72 0.10
CA SER A 69 27.44 -10.96 -0.67
C SER A 69 26.54 -11.06 -1.90
N TYR A 70 25.50 -10.25 -2.01
CA TYR A 70 24.53 -10.29 -3.10
C TYR A 70 25.00 -9.63 -4.41
N GLY A 71 26.00 -8.76 -4.36
CA GLY A 71 26.61 -8.21 -5.56
C GLY A 71 26.97 -6.72 -5.48
N SER A 72 27.54 -6.21 -6.56
CA SER A 72 28.03 -4.83 -6.61
C SER A 72 26.94 -3.76 -6.61
N ASP A 73 25.75 -4.09 -7.06
CA ASP A 73 24.56 -3.24 -7.03
C ASP A 73 24.05 -3.05 -5.60
N VAL A 74 24.03 -4.13 -4.80
CA VAL A 74 23.72 -4.05 -3.37
C VAL A 74 24.81 -3.26 -2.63
N GLN A 75 26.09 -3.53 -2.94
CA GLN A 75 27.19 -2.77 -2.35
C GLN A 75 27.08 -1.26 -2.67
N ALA A 76 26.63 -0.90 -3.87
CA ALA A 76 26.42 0.51 -4.24
C ALA A 76 25.30 1.18 -3.42
N ILE A 77 24.24 0.44 -3.04
CA ILE A 77 23.20 0.94 -2.12
C ILE A 77 23.82 1.16 -0.73
N ILE A 78 24.60 0.20 -0.21
CA ILE A 78 25.27 0.28 1.08
C ILE A 78 26.26 1.46 1.09
N ASP A 79 27.08 1.60 0.07
CA ASP A 79 28.08 2.70 -0.02
C ASP A 79 27.42 4.07 -0.12
N ARG A 80 26.24 4.15 -0.73
CA ARG A 80 25.42 5.38 -0.79
C ARG A 80 24.78 5.71 0.56
N GLY A 81 24.57 4.72 1.43
CA GLY A 81 23.98 4.87 2.75
C GLY A 81 22.47 5.08 2.75
N VAL A 82 21.79 4.88 1.62
CA VAL A 82 20.34 5.06 1.51
C VAL A 82 19.73 4.07 0.50
N LEU A 83 18.60 3.46 0.86
CA LEU A 83 17.75 2.69 -0.03
C LEU A 83 16.63 3.59 -0.56
N LYS A 84 16.49 3.68 -1.87
CA LYS A 84 15.45 4.49 -2.53
C LYS A 84 14.29 3.60 -2.96
N VAL A 85 13.11 3.84 -2.42
CA VAL A 85 11.94 2.98 -2.65
C VAL A 85 10.79 3.80 -3.26
N GLY A 86 10.27 3.33 -4.40
CA GLY A 86 9.03 3.84 -4.97
C GLY A 86 7.82 3.25 -4.25
N VAL A 87 7.03 4.11 -3.62
CA VAL A 87 5.87 3.71 -2.80
C VAL A 87 4.61 4.48 -3.20
N LYS A 88 3.44 3.93 -2.88
CA LYS A 88 2.18 4.67 -2.97
C LYS A 88 2.11 5.72 -1.86
N SER A 89 1.31 6.77 -2.10
CA SER A 89 1.00 7.79 -1.09
C SER A 89 -0.49 7.96 -0.84
N ASP A 90 -1.32 7.21 -1.57
CA ASP A 90 -2.78 7.32 -1.64
C ASP A 90 -3.50 5.99 -1.35
N VAL A 91 -2.78 4.95 -0.87
CA VAL A 91 -3.33 3.62 -0.59
C VAL A 91 -3.20 3.32 0.90
N LEU A 92 -4.29 3.54 1.63
CA LEU A 92 -4.35 3.30 3.07
C LEU A 92 -4.05 1.82 3.40
N GLY A 93 -3.18 1.61 4.39
CA GLY A 93 -2.73 0.29 4.81
C GLY A 93 -1.53 -0.27 4.05
N PHE A 94 -1.24 0.19 2.83
CA PHE A 94 -0.06 -0.20 2.04
C PHE A 94 1.00 0.89 1.98
N GLY A 95 0.69 2.00 1.33
CA GLY A 95 1.53 3.18 1.22
C GLY A 95 0.66 4.44 1.22
N TYR A 96 0.59 5.11 2.35
CA TYR A 96 -0.18 6.32 2.56
C TYR A 96 0.72 7.41 3.15
N MET A 97 0.61 8.61 2.63
CA MET A 97 1.32 9.77 3.16
C MET A 97 0.33 10.68 3.90
N ASP A 98 0.55 10.88 5.19
CA ASP A 98 -0.25 11.81 5.97
C ASP A 98 -0.06 13.24 5.43
N PRO A 99 -1.13 13.92 4.99
CA PRO A 99 -1.02 15.24 4.39
C PRO A 99 -0.61 16.35 5.38
N LEU A 100 -0.66 16.09 6.70
CA LEU A 100 -0.32 17.05 7.73
C LEU A 100 1.14 16.93 8.15
N THR A 101 1.64 15.70 8.28
CA THR A 101 3.01 15.42 8.75
C THR A 101 3.96 15.11 7.61
N SER A 102 3.44 14.72 6.43
CA SER A 102 4.20 14.19 5.30
C SER A 102 4.93 12.88 5.62
N GLU A 103 4.51 12.18 6.67
CA GLU A 103 5.05 10.88 7.03
C GLU A 103 4.33 9.78 6.25
N TYR A 104 5.12 8.77 5.85
CA TYR A 104 4.59 7.58 5.20
C TYR A 104 4.28 6.49 6.21
N GLU A 105 3.14 5.81 6.02
CA GLU A 105 2.70 4.66 6.80
C GLU A 105 2.10 3.57 5.91
N GLY A 106 2.10 2.33 6.37
CA GLY A 106 1.51 1.18 5.70
C GLY A 106 2.44 -0.03 5.66
N MET A 107 1.88 -1.16 5.25
CA MET A 107 2.59 -2.45 5.19
C MET A 107 3.84 -2.36 4.29
N GLU A 108 3.72 -1.78 3.10
CA GLU A 108 4.83 -1.66 2.14
C GLU A 108 5.90 -0.67 2.64
N ILE A 109 5.50 0.33 3.41
CA ILE A 109 6.42 1.27 4.07
C ILE A 109 7.23 0.55 5.15
N ASP A 110 6.58 -0.29 5.96
CA ASP A 110 7.27 -1.04 7.02
C ASP A 110 8.17 -2.13 6.45
N LEU A 111 7.77 -2.80 5.35
CA LEU A 111 8.64 -3.74 4.61
C LEU A 111 9.89 -3.04 4.06
N ALA A 112 9.73 -1.84 3.49
CA ALA A 112 10.85 -1.05 2.99
C ALA A 112 11.82 -0.63 4.09
N LYS A 113 11.29 -0.23 5.27
CA LYS A 113 12.12 0.06 6.45
C LYS A 113 12.90 -1.17 6.93
N LYS A 114 12.27 -2.35 6.96
CA LYS A 114 12.93 -3.62 7.31
C LYS A 114 14.05 -3.96 6.32
N LEU A 115 13.81 -3.75 5.03
CA LEU A 115 14.82 -3.97 4.00
C LEU A 115 16.02 -3.02 4.17
N ALA A 116 15.77 -1.75 4.46
CA ALA A 116 16.83 -0.76 4.74
C ALA A 116 17.60 -1.11 6.03
N GLU A 117 16.92 -1.57 7.08
CA GLU A 117 17.53 -2.05 8.33
C GLU A 117 18.45 -3.26 8.06
N PHE A 118 18.01 -4.22 7.25
CA PHE A 118 18.84 -5.36 6.84
C PHE A 118 20.11 -4.93 6.09
N LEU A 119 19.98 -3.92 5.21
CA LEU A 119 21.11 -3.34 4.48
C LEU A 119 22.02 -2.45 5.36
N GLY A 120 21.56 -2.03 6.53
CA GLY A 120 22.26 -1.09 7.41
C GLY A 120 22.32 0.34 6.88
N VAL A 121 21.29 0.78 6.14
CA VAL A 121 21.18 2.09 5.49
C VAL A 121 19.89 2.82 5.87
N ASP A 122 19.81 4.12 5.59
CA ASP A 122 18.56 4.87 5.65
C ASP A 122 17.62 4.50 4.50
N VAL A 123 16.32 4.83 4.62
CA VAL A 123 15.34 4.67 3.54
C VAL A 123 14.84 6.03 3.07
N GLU A 124 14.74 6.19 1.75
CA GLU A 124 14.14 7.35 1.09
C GLU A 124 12.93 6.89 0.26
N PHE A 125 11.78 7.51 0.51
CA PHE A 125 10.54 7.19 -0.21
C PHE A 125 10.29 8.18 -1.34
N THR A 126 10.00 7.65 -2.52
CA THR A 126 9.53 8.42 -3.67
C THR A 126 8.08 8.02 -3.97
N THR A 127 7.17 9.00 -3.94
CA THR A 127 5.78 8.74 -4.35
C THR A 127 5.72 8.33 -5.81
N VAL A 128 5.06 7.20 -6.07
CA VAL A 128 4.81 6.71 -7.43
C VAL A 128 3.33 6.45 -7.68
N THR A 129 2.92 6.60 -8.93
CA THR A 129 1.63 6.13 -9.45
C THR A 129 1.80 4.79 -10.17
N ALA A 130 0.70 4.17 -10.59
CA ALA A 130 0.79 2.95 -11.40
C ALA A 130 1.47 3.21 -12.77
N ALA A 131 1.41 4.43 -13.28
CA ALA A 131 2.03 4.84 -14.54
C ALA A 131 3.53 5.16 -14.40
N THR A 132 3.95 5.78 -13.28
CA THR A 132 5.31 6.33 -13.16
C THR A 132 6.32 5.39 -12.50
N ARG A 133 5.86 4.38 -11.74
CA ARG A 133 6.74 3.50 -10.95
C ARG A 133 7.80 2.77 -11.76
N THR A 134 7.45 2.37 -13.00
CA THR A 134 8.38 1.63 -13.87
C THR A 134 9.41 2.54 -14.52
N GLU A 135 9.04 3.76 -14.92
CA GLU A 135 9.97 4.74 -15.48
C GLU A 135 11.04 5.14 -14.45
N LEU A 136 10.65 5.35 -13.18
CA LEU A 136 11.58 5.69 -12.12
C LEU A 136 12.51 4.52 -11.75
N LEU A 137 12.02 3.28 -11.83
CA LEU A 137 12.85 2.09 -11.66
C LEU A 137 13.86 1.95 -12.81
N ASP A 138 13.41 2.11 -14.04
CA ASP A 138 14.25 2.00 -15.25
C ASP A 138 15.31 3.09 -15.32
N SER A 139 15.03 4.30 -14.84
CA SER A 139 16.00 5.39 -14.77
C SER A 139 17.02 5.23 -13.64
N GLY A 140 16.74 4.38 -12.64
CA GLY A 140 17.56 4.23 -11.44
C GLY A 140 17.34 5.36 -10.41
N ASP A 141 16.27 6.14 -10.55
CA ASP A 141 15.87 7.12 -9.53
C ASP A 141 15.38 6.45 -8.26
N ILE A 142 14.88 5.22 -8.36
CA ILE A 142 14.54 4.31 -7.25
C ILE A 142 15.22 2.96 -7.46
N ASP A 143 15.53 2.26 -6.36
CA ASP A 143 16.17 0.95 -6.38
C ASP A 143 15.15 -0.20 -6.52
N CYS A 144 13.94 0.01 -5.96
CA CYS A 144 12.84 -0.95 -6.07
C CYS A 144 11.48 -0.24 -5.99
N VAL A 145 10.44 -0.99 -6.34
CA VAL A 145 9.04 -0.59 -6.24
C VAL A 145 8.33 -1.48 -5.22
N MET A 146 7.77 -0.86 -4.18
CA MET A 146 6.83 -1.44 -3.21
C MET A 146 5.55 -0.59 -3.23
N ALA A 147 4.69 -0.82 -4.23
CA ALA A 147 3.61 0.10 -4.58
C ALA A 147 2.40 -0.63 -5.16
N THR A 148 1.84 -1.61 -4.40
CA THR A 148 0.73 -2.48 -4.84
C THR A 148 0.95 -2.96 -6.27
N PHE A 149 2.14 -3.51 -6.51
CA PHE A 149 2.59 -3.80 -7.87
C PHE A 149 2.31 -5.25 -8.23
N THR A 150 1.20 -5.46 -8.94
CA THR A 150 0.76 -6.78 -9.40
C THR A 150 1.81 -7.43 -10.28
N ILE A 151 2.19 -8.63 -9.91
CA ILE A 151 3.04 -9.53 -10.68
C ILE A 151 2.26 -10.02 -11.91
N THR A 152 2.81 -9.82 -13.11
CA THR A 152 2.26 -10.40 -14.34
C THR A 152 3.38 -10.95 -15.20
N ASP A 153 3.06 -11.92 -16.09
CA ASP A 153 4.06 -12.50 -17.00
C ASP A 153 4.62 -11.45 -17.97
N GLU A 154 3.79 -10.47 -18.36
CA GLU A 154 4.21 -9.33 -19.17
C GLU A 154 5.28 -8.49 -18.42
N ARG A 155 5.02 -8.13 -17.17
CA ARG A 155 5.92 -7.32 -16.34
C ARG A 155 7.22 -8.07 -16.00
N LYS A 156 7.15 -9.38 -15.78
CA LYS A 156 8.34 -10.23 -15.57
C LYS A 156 9.31 -10.26 -16.74
N GLN A 157 8.90 -9.84 -17.93
CA GLN A 157 9.82 -9.73 -19.06
C GLN A 157 10.83 -8.60 -18.88
N SER A 158 10.42 -7.52 -18.19
CA SER A 158 11.23 -6.30 -18.01
C SER A 158 11.87 -6.18 -16.63
N TRP A 159 11.17 -6.67 -15.57
CA TRP A 159 11.61 -6.53 -14.17
C TRP A 159 11.62 -7.89 -13.47
N ASP A 160 12.42 -8.01 -12.42
CA ASP A 160 12.29 -9.12 -11.49
C ASP A 160 11.27 -8.76 -10.40
N PHE A 161 10.54 -9.78 -9.96
CA PHE A 161 9.58 -9.68 -8.87
C PHE A 161 9.90 -10.73 -7.83
N THR A 162 9.66 -10.40 -6.58
CA THR A 162 9.70 -11.38 -5.49
C THR A 162 8.50 -12.31 -5.55
N THR A 163 8.56 -13.38 -4.76
CA THR A 163 7.37 -14.12 -4.31
C THR A 163 6.33 -13.12 -3.79
N PRO A 164 5.02 -13.33 -4.08
CA PRO A 164 3.99 -12.39 -3.64
C PRO A 164 3.91 -12.33 -2.11
N TYR A 165 3.89 -11.10 -1.57
CA TYR A 165 3.68 -10.85 -0.14
C TYR A 165 2.22 -10.58 0.22
N TYR A 166 1.37 -10.31 -0.77
CA TYR A 166 -0.06 -10.07 -0.60
C TYR A 166 -0.84 -10.46 -1.86
N THR A 167 -2.08 -10.92 -1.69
CA THR A 167 -3.00 -11.19 -2.80
C THR A 167 -4.29 -10.44 -2.58
N ASP A 168 -4.63 -9.56 -3.50
CA ASP A 168 -5.88 -8.82 -3.58
C ASP A 168 -6.75 -9.33 -4.73
N HIS A 169 -7.93 -8.75 -4.92
CA HIS A 169 -8.82 -9.01 -6.05
C HIS A 169 -9.36 -7.71 -6.60
N VAL A 170 -9.53 -7.62 -7.92
CA VAL A 170 -10.17 -6.46 -8.54
C VAL A 170 -11.66 -6.49 -8.26
N THR A 171 -12.24 -5.33 -7.98
CA THR A 171 -13.68 -5.11 -7.94
C THR A 171 -14.04 -3.74 -8.50
N VAL A 172 -15.30 -3.38 -8.44
CA VAL A 172 -15.80 -2.11 -8.98
C VAL A 172 -16.62 -1.39 -7.93
N LEU A 173 -16.28 -0.12 -7.69
CA LEU A 173 -17.00 0.79 -6.81
C LEU A 173 -17.94 1.65 -7.64
N VAL A 174 -19.19 1.76 -7.20
CA VAL A 174 -20.25 2.52 -7.87
C VAL A 174 -21.01 3.38 -6.87
N LYS A 175 -21.72 4.41 -7.34
CA LYS A 175 -22.68 5.14 -6.50
C LYS A 175 -23.94 4.29 -6.29
N ASP A 176 -24.49 4.26 -5.07
CA ASP A 176 -25.71 3.54 -4.73
C ASP A 176 -26.91 4.01 -5.58
N SER A 177 -26.91 5.29 -5.95
CA SER A 177 -27.95 5.89 -6.80
C SER A 177 -27.95 5.34 -8.23
N ALA A 178 -26.82 4.80 -8.71
CA ALA A 178 -26.72 4.22 -10.04
C ALA A 178 -27.37 2.82 -10.12
N ASN A 179 -27.57 2.15 -8.97
CA ASN A 179 -28.17 0.81 -8.86
C ASN A 179 -27.47 -0.25 -9.74
N LEU A 180 -26.15 -0.12 -9.93
CA LEU A 180 -25.32 -1.11 -10.62
C LEU A 180 -24.84 -2.14 -9.59
N LYS A 181 -25.03 -3.45 -9.86
CA LYS A 181 -24.71 -4.50 -8.89
C LYS A 181 -23.89 -5.64 -9.47
N THR A 182 -23.94 -5.83 -10.76
CA THR A 182 -23.33 -6.96 -11.44
C THR A 182 -22.44 -6.51 -12.58
N LEU A 183 -21.61 -7.41 -13.12
CA LEU A 183 -20.84 -7.13 -14.34
C LEU A 183 -21.74 -6.80 -15.54
N GLU A 184 -22.94 -7.39 -15.62
CA GLU A 184 -23.92 -7.12 -16.68
C GLU A 184 -24.42 -5.65 -16.62
N ASP A 185 -24.58 -5.09 -15.42
CA ASP A 185 -25.05 -3.71 -15.24
C ASP A 185 -24.01 -2.67 -15.70
N LEU A 186 -22.73 -3.10 -15.88
CA LEU A 186 -21.66 -2.25 -16.39
C LEU A 186 -21.68 -2.08 -17.91
N LYS A 187 -22.54 -2.80 -18.63
CA LYS A 187 -22.67 -2.62 -20.08
C LYS A 187 -22.98 -1.19 -20.45
N ASP A 188 -22.31 -0.69 -21.47
CA ASP A 188 -22.39 0.68 -21.98
C ASP A 188 -22.04 1.77 -20.95
N LYS A 189 -21.32 1.41 -19.88
CA LYS A 189 -20.85 2.33 -18.86
C LYS A 189 -19.41 2.80 -19.13
N THR A 190 -19.11 3.97 -18.60
CA THR A 190 -17.75 4.51 -18.57
C THR A 190 -17.11 4.18 -17.23
N VAL A 191 -16.00 3.45 -17.25
CA VAL A 191 -15.31 3.00 -16.05
C VAL A 191 -13.99 3.78 -15.87
N GLY A 192 -13.82 4.41 -14.71
CA GLY A 192 -12.57 5.05 -14.33
C GLY A 192 -11.56 4.01 -13.88
N VAL A 193 -10.34 4.10 -14.40
CA VAL A 193 -9.19 3.24 -14.06
C VAL A 193 -7.92 4.07 -13.95
N SER A 194 -6.92 3.58 -13.21
CA SER A 194 -5.61 4.22 -13.16
C SER A 194 -4.77 3.82 -14.37
N SER A 195 -4.11 4.79 -15.00
CA SER A 195 -3.14 4.57 -16.08
C SER A 195 -2.04 3.62 -15.60
N GLY A 196 -1.65 2.63 -16.43
CA GLY A 196 -0.62 1.64 -16.11
C GLY A 196 -1.04 0.56 -15.10
N SER A 197 -2.33 0.53 -14.68
CA SER A 197 -2.89 -0.54 -13.85
C SER A 197 -3.33 -1.76 -14.68
N THR A 198 -3.60 -2.87 -14.01
CA THR A 198 -4.19 -4.09 -14.62
C THR A 198 -5.71 -4.02 -14.70
N SER A 199 -6.34 -3.05 -14.04
CA SER A 199 -7.77 -3.04 -13.73
C SER A 199 -8.68 -3.10 -14.96
N ALA A 200 -8.39 -2.32 -16.01
CA ALA A 200 -9.19 -2.34 -17.24
C ALA A 200 -9.15 -3.70 -17.94
N LYS A 201 -7.95 -4.27 -18.10
CA LYS A 201 -7.74 -5.60 -18.69
C LYS A 201 -8.47 -6.68 -17.87
N SER A 202 -8.36 -6.61 -16.54
CA SER A 202 -9.00 -7.53 -15.61
C SER A 202 -10.53 -7.48 -15.71
N LEU A 203 -11.12 -6.27 -15.81
CA LEU A 203 -12.56 -6.13 -15.95
C LEU A 203 -13.06 -6.72 -17.28
N VAL A 204 -12.39 -6.43 -18.40
CA VAL A 204 -12.77 -7.00 -19.71
C VAL A 204 -12.68 -8.52 -19.67
N LYS A 205 -11.61 -9.10 -19.13
CA LYS A 205 -11.50 -10.57 -18.96
C LYS A 205 -12.65 -11.12 -18.13
N ALA A 206 -12.97 -10.50 -17.01
CA ALA A 206 -14.08 -10.94 -16.16
C ALA A 206 -15.43 -10.88 -16.89
N MET A 207 -15.67 -9.84 -17.71
CA MET A 207 -16.89 -9.72 -18.50
C MET A 207 -16.98 -10.80 -19.59
N ILE A 208 -15.87 -11.16 -20.23
CA ILE A 208 -15.79 -12.25 -21.21
C ILE A 208 -16.05 -13.60 -20.52
N GLU A 209 -15.34 -13.90 -19.45
CA GLU A 209 -15.43 -15.16 -18.69
C GLU A 209 -16.83 -15.41 -18.12
N ASN A 210 -17.56 -14.35 -17.77
CA ASN A 210 -18.93 -14.42 -17.29
C ASN A 210 -19.99 -14.31 -18.41
N GLY A 211 -19.57 -14.27 -19.69
CA GLY A 211 -20.47 -14.25 -20.84
C GLY A 211 -21.24 -12.93 -21.00
N VAL A 212 -20.78 -11.85 -20.37
CA VAL A 212 -21.37 -10.51 -20.46
C VAL A 212 -21.09 -9.90 -21.84
N ILE A 213 -19.90 -10.12 -22.37
CA ILE A 213 -19.44 -9.69 -23.70
C ILE A 213 -18.80 -10.86 -24.44
N THR A 214 -18.67 -10.78 -25.76
CA THR A 214 -18.04 -11.83 -26.56
C THR A 214 -16.52 -11.78 -26.52
N GLY A 215 -15.96 -10.60 -26.36
CA GLY A 215 -14.51 -10.35 -26.38
C GLY A 215 -13.94 -10.38 -27.79
N ASP A 216 -14.77 -10.12 -28.82
CA ASP A 216 -14.29 -10.04 -30.19
C ASP A 216 -13.22 -8.94 -30.33
N GLY A 217 -11.99 -9.35 -30.69
CA GLY A 217 -10.85 -8.45 -30.78
C GLY A 217 -10.08 -8.24 -29.47
N PHE A 218 -10.48 -8.87 -28.35
CA PHE A 218 -9.66 -8.86 -27.15
C PHE A 218 -8.37 -9.65 -27.36
N ASN A 219 -7.24 -8.98 -27.13
CA ASN A 219 -5.93 -9.60 -27.11
C ASN A 219 -5.17 -9.07 -25.88
N GLU A 220 -4.78 -9.97 -25.00
CA GLU A 220 -4.21 -9.64 -23.70
C GLU A 220 -2.89 -8.87 -23.81
N GLU A 221 -2.07 -9.18 -24.85
CA GLU A 221 -0.76 -8.56 -25.04
C GLU A 221 -0.82 -7.16 -25.66
N SER A 222 -1.87 -6.90 -26.46
CA SER A 222 -2.08 -5.63 -27.16
C SER A 222 -3.29 -4.84 -26.68
N PHE A 223 -3.83 -5.19 -25.51
CA PHE A 223 -4.98 -4.51 -24.95
C PHE A 223 -4.67 -3.06 -24.61
N ASP A 224 -5.45 -2.14 -25.17
CA ASP A 224 -5.39 -0.72 -24.87
C ASP A 224 -6.75 -0.23 -24.38
N PRO A 225 -6.86 0.15 -23.10
CA PRO A 225 -8.12 0.64 -22.53
C PRO A 225 -8.63 1.92 -23.21
N ALA A 226 -7.75 2.74 -23.82
CA ALA A 226 -8.16 3.96 -24.49
C ALA A 226 -8.97 3.72 -25.77
N THR A 227 -8.80 2.55 -26.39
CA THR A 227 -9.46 2.17 -27.64
C THR A 227 -10.54 1.11 -27.49
N TRP A 228 -10.65 0.51 -26.29
CA TRP A 228 -11.65 -0.52 -26.01
C TRP A 228 -13.06 0.06 -25.87
N THR A 229 -14.05 -0.57 -26.51
CA THR A 229 -15.45 -0.09 -26.51
C THR A 229 -16.49 -1.21 -26.41
N GLU A 230 -16.10 -2.48 -26.47
CA GLU A 230 -17.08 -3.57 -26.33
C GLU A 230 -17.53 -3.72 -24.87
N GLY A 231 -18.79 -3.52 -24.63
CA GLY A 231 -19.44 -3.64 -23.33
C GLY A 231 -19.17 -2.52 -22.34
N VAL A 232 -17.95 -2.00 -22.28
CA VAL A 232 -17.57 -0.85 -21.44
C VAL A 232 -16.58 0.05 -22.18
N SER A 233 -16.52 1.32 -21.77
CA SER A 233 -15.44 2.23 -22.15
C SER A 233 -14.65 2.63 -20.92
N PHE A 234 -13.38 3.01 -21.11
CA PHE A 234 -12.51 3.39 -20.01
C PHE A 234 -12.09 4.85 -20.10
N LYS A 235 -12.04 5.50 -18.92
CA LYS A 235 -11.38 6.79 -18.75
C LYS A 235 -10.20 6.60 -17.79
N GLN A 236 -9.01 6.92 -18.25
CA GLN A 236 -7.78 6.73 -17.51
C GLN A 236 -7.42 7.99 -16.72
N TYR A 237 -6.91 7.81 -15.51
CA TYR A 237 -6.48 8.86 -14.58
C TYR A 237 -5.10 8.51 -14.01
N ASP A 238 -4.36 9.52 -13.59
CA ASP A 238 -3.02 9.34 -13.06
C ASP A 238 -3.01 8.79 -11.62
N ASP A 239 -4.04 9.13 -10.82
CA ASP A 239 -4.15 8.72 -9.41
C ASP A 239 -5.60 8.32 -9.03
N TYR A 240 -5.72 7.62 -7.91
CA TYR A 240 -7.00 7.12 -7.41
C TYR A 240 -7.93 8.23 -6.87
N PRO A 241 -7.45 9.28 -6.18
CA PRO A 241 -8.29 10.40 -5.77
C PRO A 241 -9.00 11.08 -6.94
N SER A 242 -8.34 11.22 -8.09
CA SER A 242 -8.93 11.78 -9.31
C SER A 242 -10.06 10.92 -9.85
N ILE A 243 -9.94 9.58 -9.82
CA ILE A 243 -11.02 8.67 -10.22
C ILE A 243 -12.22 8.80 -9.26
N SER A 244 -11.95 8.84 -7.95
CA SER A 244 -12.99 9.01 -6.94
C SER A 244 -13.76 10.33 -7.12
N THR A 245 -13.06 11.41 -7.47
CA THR A 245 -13.66 12.71 -7.79
C THR A 245 -14.50 12.65 -9.06
N ALA A 246 -14.01 11.98 -10.11
CA ALA A 246 -14.74 11.78 -11.36
C ALA A 246 -16.01 10.94 -11.17
N LEU A 247 -15.97 9.90 -10.30
CA LEU A 247 -17.15 9.13 -9.92
C LEU A 247 -18.17 10.00 -9.19
N GLU A 248 -17.73 10.86 -8.28
CA GLU A 248 -18.64 11.79 -7.59
C GLU A 248 -19.30 12.78 -8.53
N ALA A 249 -18.54 13.27 -9.51
CA ALA A 249 -19.00 14.25 -10.50
C ALA A 249 -19.81 13.64 -11.67
N ASP A 250 -20.12 12.34 -11.66
CA ASP A 250 -20.76 11.61 -12.77
C ASP A 250 -19.98 11.68 -14.10
N GLU A 251 -18.66 11.89 -14.03
CA GLU A 251 -17.80 11.84 -15.21
C GLU A 251 -17.45 10.40 -15.62
N VAL A 252 -17.54 9.48 -14.66
CA VAL A 252 -17.50 8.02 -14.85
C VAL A 252 -18.64 7.41 -14.05
N ASP A 253 -19.15 6.26 -14.53
CA ASP A 253 -20.22 5.52 -13.88
C ASP A 253 -19.71 4.61 -12.76
N ALA A 254 -18.45 4.22 -12.85
CA ALA A 254 -17.82 3.22 -11.98
C ALA A 254 -16.32 3.46 -11.83
N PHE A 255 -15.75 2.98 -10.71
CA PHE A 255 -14.32 3.02 -10.41
C PHE A 255 -13.82 1.57 -10.21
N CYS A 256 -12.96 1.10 -11.10
CA CYS A 256 -12.44 -0.26 -11.08
C CYS A 256 -10.96 -0.27 -10.68
N VAL A 257 -10.66 -0.96 -9.58
CA VAL A 257 -9.30 -1.26 -9.09
C VAL A 257 -9.38 -2.35 -8.01
N ASP A 258 -8.25 -2.72 -7.43
CA ASP A 258 -8.14 -3.71 -6.39
C ASP A 258 -8.95 -3.30 -5.14
N LYS A 259 -9.59 -4.25 -4.49
CA LYS A 259 -10.58 -4.03 -3.43
C LYS A 259 -10.01 -3.31 -2.22
N SER A 260 -8.79 -3.67 -1.81
CA SER A 260 -8.12 -3.01 -0.70
C SER A 260 -7.86 -1.53 -0.99
N ILE A 261 -7.52 -1.18 -2.24
CA ILE A 261 -7.34 0.21 -2.68
C ILE A 261 -8.68 0.96 -2.64
N LEU A 262 -9.77 0.31 -3.07
CA LEU A 262 -11.10 0.93 -3.05
C LEU A 262 -11.65 1.16 -1.64
N ALA A 263 -11.12 0.48 -0.63
CA ALA A 263 -11.66 0.53 0.73
C ALA A 263 -11.78 1.96 1.30
N VAL A 264 -10.79 2.81 1.03
CA VAL A 264 -10.78 4.22 1.48
C VAL A 264 -11.81 5.07 0.72
N TYR A 265 -12.16 4.68 -0.50
CA TYR A 265 -13.12 5.40 -1.37
C TYR A 265 -14.56 4.91 -1.21
N LYS A 266 -14.78 3.78 -0.51
CA LYS A 266 -16.10 3.25 -0.17
C LYS A 266 -16.72 4.02 0.99
N THR A 267 -17.15 5.24 0.70
CA THR A 267 -17.85 6.12 1.64
C THR A 267 -19.36 5.91 1.58
N ALA A 268 -20.12 6.63 2.44
CA ALA A 268 -21.59 6.59 2.41
C ALA A 268 -22.12 6.96 1.01
N GLY A 269 -23.06 6.20 0.50
CA GLY A 269 -23.63 6.37 -0.84
C GLY A 269 -22.88 5.67 -1.96
N ARG A 270 -21.88 4.82 -1.61
CA ARG A 270 -21.11 3.99 -2.55
C ARG A 270 -21.07 2.55 -2.11
N SER A 271 -21.15 1.63 -3.06
CA SER A 271 -21.06 0.18 -2.83
C SER A 271 -20.21 -0.49 -3.90
N TYR A 272 -19.72 -1.68 -3.57
CA TYR A 272 -19.13 -2.56 -4.57
C TYR A 272 -20.22 -3.27 -5.35
N ILE A 273 -19.93 -3.65 -6.59
CA ILE A 273 -20.74 -4.64 -7.29
C ILE A 273 -20.54 -6.03 -6.65
N ASP A 274 -21.44 -6.97 -6.95
CA ASP A 274 -21.42 -8.33 -6.42
C ASP A 274 -20.42 -9.23 -7.21
N ALA A 275 -19.21 -8.71 -7.48
CA ALA A 275 -18.18 -9.44 -8.19
C ALA A 275 -16.77 -9.02 -7.71
N GLU A 276 -15.96 -10.03 -7.42
CA GLU A 276 -14.52 -9.91 -7.22
C GLU A 276 -13.85 -10.85 -8.24
N PHE A 277 -12.82 -10.37 -8.91
CA PHE A 277 -12.20 -11.11 -10.02
C PHE A 277 -10.71 -10.80 -10.13
N SER A 278 -10.01 -11.58 -10.94
CA SER A 278 -8.58 -11.40 -11.26
C SER A 278 -7.73 -11.18 -10.00
N PRO A 279 -7.25 -12.24 -9.34
CA PRO A 279 -6.31 -12.12 -8.23
C PRO A 279 -5.13 -11.21 -8.59
N GLN A 280 -4.75 -10.34 -7.66
CA GLN A 280 -3.67 -9.36 -7.79
C GLN A 280 -2.58 -9.70 -6.79
N GLU A 281 -1.57 -10.43 -7.23
CA GLU A 281 -0.43 -10.79 -6.41
C GLU A 281 0.59 -9.64 -6.40
N TYR A 282 0.84 -9.04 -5.23
CA TYR A 282 1.79 -7.94 -5.08
C TYR A 282 3.18 -8.46 -4.73
N GLY A 283 4.19 -7.98 -5.45
CA GLY A 283 5.59 -8.28 -5.21
C GLY A 283 6.47 -7.03 -5.24
N ILE A 284 7.65 -7.11 -4.65
CA ILE A 284 8.68 -6.10 -4.80
C ILE A 284 9.24 -6.23 -6.21
N ALA A 285 9.25 -5.14 -6.97
CA ALA A 285 9.86 -5.11 -8.29
C ALA A 285 11.23 -4.42 -8.27
N THR A 286 12.19 -5.00 -8.96
CA THR A 286 13.58 -4.55 -9.06
C THR A 286 14.07 -4.63 -10.49
N THR A 287 15.21 -4.00 -10.77
CA THR A 287 15.89 -4.12 -12.06
C THR A 287 16.22 -5.57 -12.35
N LYS A 288 15.87 -6.03 -13.56
CA LYS A 288 16.01 -7.42 -13.96
C LYS A 288 17.46 -7.93 -13.89
N GLY A 289 17.62 -9.11 -13.27
CA GLY A 289 18.91 -9.80 -13.17
C GLY A 289 19.88 -9.17 -12.17
N SER A 290 19.41 -8.30 -11.29
CA SER A 290 20.24 -7.66 -10.27
C SER A 290 20.48 -8.58 -9.06
N GLY A 291 21.58 -8.38 -8.34
CA GLY A 291 21.81 -9.05 -7.06
C GLY A 291 20.81 -8.59 -6.00
N PHE A 292 20.33 -7.35 -6.12
CA PHE A 292 19.29 -6.79 -5.27
C PHE A 292 17.94 -7.50 -5.43
N SER A 293 17.63 -8.03 -6.63
CA SER A 293 16.44 -8.87 -6.85
C SER A 293 16.49 -10.12 -5.97
N LYS A 294 17.66 -10.77 -5.92
CA LYS A 294 17.82 -11.97 -5.10
C LYS A 294 17.72 -11.65 -3.61
N LEU A 295 18.30 -10.55 -3.16
CA LEU A 295 18.22 -10.10 -1.78
C LEU A 295 16.75 -9.86 -1.38
N CYS A 296 15.99 -9.14 -2.20
CA CYS A 296 14.57 -8.89 -1.95
C CYS A 296 13.76 -10.19 -1.89
N GLU A 297 14.05 -11.17 -2.75
CA GLU A 297 13.39 -12.49 -2.74
C GLU A 297 13.69 -13.26 -1.45
N ASP A 298 14.95 -13.29 -1.01
CA ASP A 298 15.37 -13.98 0.20
C ASP A 298 14.72 -13.35 1.45
N GLU A 299 14.65 -12.01 1.50
CA GLU A 299 13.99 -11.29 2.59
C GLU A 299 12.47 -11.52 2.61
N VAL A 300 11.78 -11.42 1.47
CA VAL A 300 10.34 -11.70 1.38
C VAL A 300 10.03 -13.14 1.78
N THR A 301 10.84 -14.11 1.34
CA THR A 301 10.70 -15.52 1.73
C THR A 301 10.86 -15.69 3.24
N THR A 302 11.82 -14.99 3.84
CA THR A 302 12.03 -14.97 5.29
C THR A 302 10.81 -14.38 6.00
N TRP A 303 10.32 -13.21 5.58
CA TRP A 303 9.17 -12.54 6.17
C TRP A 303 7.86 -13.32 6.04
N LEU A 304 7.71 -14.12 4.99
CA LEU A 304 6.59 -15.05 4.83
C LEU A 304 6.70 -16.22 5.82
N SER A 305 7.91 -16.75 6.03
CA SER A 305 8.13 -17.94 6.86
C SER A 305 8.11 -17.65 8.35
N ASP A 306 8.52 -16.45 8.78
CA ASP A 306 8.59 -16.05 10.19
C ASP A 306 7.33 -15.34 10.71
N GLY A 307 6.32 -15.12 9.84
CA GLY A 307 5.05 -14.48 10.19
C GLY A 307 5.11 -12.95 10.20
N THR A 308 6.18 -12.32 9.73
CA THR A 308 6.28 -10.86 9.61
C THR A 308 5.19 -10.31 8.69
N ILE A 309 4.97 -10.93 7.52
CA ILE A 309 3.92 -10.54 6.58
C ILE A 309 2.54 -10.64 7.23
N ASP A 310 2.21 -11.77 7.87
CA ASP A 310 0.92 -11.98 8.54
C ASP A 310 0.68 -10.94 9.65
N SER A 311 1.73 -10.60 10.38
CA SER A 311 1.68 -9.58 11.44
C SER A 311 1.36 -8.19 10.88
N LEU A 312 1.97 -7.82 9.74
CA LEU A 312 1.70 -6.54 9.07
C LEU A 312 0.29 -6.50 8.44
N ILE A 313 -0.16 -7.59 7.82
CA ILE A 313 -1.54 -7.73 7.32
C ILE A 313 -2.55 -7.49 8.45
N ALA A 314 -2.33 -8.10 9.61
CA ALA A 314 -3.18 -7.91 10.79
C ALA A 314 -3.09 -6.48 11.36
N GLN A 315 -1.89 -5.90 11.43
CA GLN A 315 -1.65 -4.54 11.92
C GLN A 315 -2.42 -3.50 11.11
N TYR A 316 -2.44 -3.66 9.79
CA TYR A 316 -3.08 -2.71 8.86
C TYR A 316 -4.50 -3.11 8.45
N ASN A 317 -5.07 -4.18 9.04
CA ASN A 317 -6.43 -4.69 8.76
C ASN A 317 -6.66 -4.98 7.27
N LEU A 318 -5.70 -5.65 6.62
CA LEU A 318 -5.72 -6.00 5.20
C LEU A 318 -6.28 -7.41 4.93
N GLY A 319 -6.76 -8.12 5.93
CA GLY A 319 -7.33 -9.45 5.86
C GLY A 319 -8.84 -9.49 5.62
#